data_021bf75e931543f4dfd35c2347737402
#
_entry.id   021bf75e931543f4dfd35c2347737402
#
_cell.length_a   1.000
_cell.length_b   1.000
_cell.length_c   1.000
_cell.angle_alpha   90.00
_cell.angle_beta   90.00
_cell.angle_gamma   90.00
#
_symmetry.space_group_name_H-M   'P 1'
#
loop_
_entity.id
_entity.type
_entity.pdbx_description
1 polymer ?
#
loop_
_entity_poly.entity_id
_entity_poly.type
_entity_poly.pdbx_seq_one_letter_code
_entity_poly.pdbx_strand_id
1 'polypeptide(L)'
;MTTPQDYNYLNGGQTKLFGQGLEDPQLNDKTDFVRTENAMKKIGMAKDKRMDVFSVVAGVLHIGNIELSDEGSSTGVTKNGKVAAENAAAILGLDVNDIIEAITTRAMKIPGQTNLVKKALTKVQSMHARDALAKALYSRLFDFICLTLNKSLDAGGEKYIGILGKFRQGIPDKWSAN
;
A
#
# COMPACT_ATOMS: atom_id res chain seq x y z
N MET A 1 -17.11 -2.52 -12.58
CA MET A 1 -15.71 -2.95 -12.67
C MET A 1 -14.87 -1.71 -12.50
N THR A 2 -13.88 -1.73 -11.61
CA THR A 2 -12.92 -0.64 -11.44
C THR A 2 -11.76 -0.79 -12.42
N THR A 3 -11.21 0.32 -12.86
CA THR A 3 -10.06 0.40 -13.78
C THR A 3 -8.85 0.95 -13.04
N PRO A 4 -7.61 0.81 -13.53
CA PRO A 4 -6.44 1.40 -12.90
C PRO A 4 -6.55 2.91 -12.71
N GLN A 5 -7.29 3.60 -13.56
CA GLN A 5 -7.54 5.04 -13.48
C GLN A 5 -8.37 5.45 -12.27
N ASP A 6 -9.12 4.52 -11.68
CA ASP A 6 -9.93 4.76 -10.48
C ASP A 6 -9.08 4.79 -9.19
N TYR A 7 -7.77 4.51 -9.27
CA TYR A 7 -6.87 4.44 -8.12
C TYR A 7 -5.76 5.50 -8.17
N ASN A 8 -5.75 6.38 -7.18
CA ASN A 8 -4.81 7.50 -7.10
C ASN A 8 -3.34 7.08 -7.14
N TYR A 9 -3.00 5.94 -6.58
CA TYR A 9 -1.61 5.43 -6.61
C TYR A 9 -1.19 4.85 -7.95
N LEU A 10 -2.14 4.54 -8.85
CA LEU A 10 -1.84 4.02 -10.19
C LEU A 10 -1.92 5.09 -11.27
N ASN A 11 -2.78 6.11 -11.10
CA ASN A 11 -2.98 7.14 -12.12
C ASN A 11 -2.00 8.32 -12.02
N GLY A 12 -1.04 8.29 -11.09
CA GLY A 12 -0.02 9.33 -10.94
C GLY A 12 -0.57 10.73 -10.67
N GLY A 13 -1.77 10.82 -10.06
CA GLY A 13 -2.45 12.09 -9.84
C GLY A 13 -3.03 12.70 -11.13
N GLN A 14 -3.50 11.87 -12.05
CA GLN A 14 -4.06 12.22 -13.38
C GLN A 14 -3.00 12.64 -14.41
N THR A 15 -1.75 12.38 -14.20
CA THR A 15 -0.76 12.56 -15.27
C THR A 15 -1.03 11.51 -16.36
N LYS A 16 -1.25 11.98 -17.57
CA LYS A 16 -1.54 11.17 -18.78
C LYS A 16 -0.43 10.17 -19.17
N LEU A 17 0.59 10.03 -18.35
CA LEU A 17 1.75 9.19 -18.62
C LEU A 17 1.44 7.69 -18.64
N PHE A 18 0.34 7.27 -18.02
CA PHE A 18 -0.01 5.85 -17.91
C PHE A 18 -1.03 5.36 -18.94
N GLY A 19 -1.62 6.24 -19.74
CA GLY A 19 -2.64 5.85 -20.73
C GLY A 19 -2.17 5.86 -22.18
N GLN A 20 -1.09 6.52 -22.51
CA GLN A 20 -0.69 6.73 -23.91
C GLN A 20 0.80 6.50 -24.22
N GLY A 21 1.65 6.25 -23.22
CA GLY A 21 3.09 6.17 -23.42
C GLY A 21 3.71 4.79 -23.13
N LEU A 22 2.94 3.87 -22.60
CA LEU A 22 3.41 2.54 -22.24
C LEU A 22 2.56 1.45 -22.94
N GLU A 23 2.23 1.66 -24.20
CA GLU A 23 1.97 0.53 -25.10
C GLU A 23 3.32 -0.13 -25.45
N ASP A 24 4.03 -0.58 -24.41
CA ASP A 24 5.08 -1.54 -24.60
C ASP A 24 4.41 -2.89 -24.85
N PRO A 25 4.55 -3.46 -26.07
CA PRO A 25 3.97 -4.78 -26.38
C PRO A 25 4.48 -5.88 -25.45
N GLN A 26 5.57 -5.62 -24.73
CA GLN A 26 6.17 -6.55 -23.76
C GLN A 26 5.50 -6.47 -22.37
N LEU A 27 4.77 -5.38 -22.07
CA LEU A 27 4.07 -5.19 -20.82
C LEU A 27 2.58 -5.53 -20.98
N ASN A 28 2.19 -6.71 -20.56
CA ASN A 28 0.80 -7.15 -20.55
C ASN A 28 0.39 -7.53 -19.14
N ASP A 29 -0.31 -6.62 -18.45
CA ASP A 29 -0.72 -6.77 -17.04
C ASP A 29 -1.48 -8.08 -16.79
N LYS A 30 -2.35 -8.51 -17.71
CA LYS A 30 -3.10 -9.77 -17.58
C LYS A 30 -2.16 -10.98 -17.61
N THR A 31 -1.22 -10.98 -18.55
CA THR A 31 -0.23 -12.05 -18.68
C THR A 31 0.70 -12.06 -17.48
N ASP A 32 1.13 -10.88 -17.03
CA ASP A 32 2.06 -10.73 -15.90
C ASP A 32 1.39 -11.08 -14.57
N PHE A 33 0.10 -10.79 -14.40
CA PHE A 33 -0.68 -11.29 -13.26
C PHE A 33 -0.68 -12.83 -13.21
N VAL A 34 -0.97 -13.50 -14.35
CA VAL A 34 -0.96 -14.96 -14.43
C VAL A 34 0.43 -15.54 -14.16
N ARG A 35 1.48 -14.88 -14.67
CA ARG A 35 2.89 -15.27 -14.39
C ARG A 35 3.21 -15.15 -12.90
N THR A 36 2.81 -14.05 -12.27
CA THR A 36 3.01 -13.79 -10.84
C THR A 36 2.26 -14.85 -10.00
N GLU A 37 0.99 -15.11 -10.31
CA GLU A 37 0.22 -16.14 -9.61
C GLU A 37 0.85 -17.54 -9.75
N ASN A 38 1.30 -17.89 -10.95
CA ASN A 38 1.97 -19.16 -11.19
C ASN A 38 3.34 -19.25 -10.49
N ALA A 39 4.10 -18.15 -10.40
CA ALA A 39 5.33 -18.11 -9.64
C ALA A 39 5.08 -18.37 -8.15
N MET A 40 4.06 -17.73 -7.56
CA MET A 40 3.64 -17.97 -6.18
C MET A 40 3.22 -19.43 -5.94
N LYS A 41 2.54 -20.07 -6.90
CA LYS A 41 2.22 -21.51 -6.84
C LYS A 41 3.45 -22.38 -6.83
N LYS A 42 4.42 -22.07 -7.69
CA LYS A 42 5.69 -22.84 -7.82
C LYS A 42 6.53 -22.85 -6.55
N ILE A 43 6.51 -21.75 -5.78
CA ILE A 43 7.17 -21.69 -4.47
C ILE A 43 6.36 -22.31 -3.34
N GLY A 44 5.26 -23.01 -3.66
CA GLY A 44 4.43 -23.71 -2.66
C GLY A 44 3.48 -22.80 -1.86
N MET A 45 3.27 -21.54 -2.28
CA MET A 45 2.33 -20.66 -1.57
C MET A 45 0.90 -21.16 -1.77
N ALA A 46 0.20 -21.47 -0.67
CA ALA A 46 -1.17 -21.93 -0.67
C ALA A 46 -2.13 -20.89 -1.27
N LYS A 47 -3.28 -21.33 -1.78
CA LYS A 47 -4.23 -20.46 -2.50
C LYS A 47 -4.75 -19.31 -1.63
N ASP A 48 -5.09 -19.60 -0.38
CA ASP A 48 -5.53 -18.60 0.60
C ASP A 48 -4.46 -17.52 0.82
N LYS A 49 -3.20 -17.91 0.99
CA LYS A 49 -2.08 -16.96 1.14
C LYS A 49 -1.83 -16.11 -0.09
N ARG A 50 -2.02 -16.65 -1.30
CA ARG A 50 -1.96 -15.84 -2.52
C ARG A 50 -3.08 -14.81 -2.58
N MET A 51 -4.29 -15.21 -2.18
CA MET A 51 -5.43 -14.29 -2.09
C MET A 51 -5.18 -13.21 -1.04
N ASP A 52 -4.63 -13.55 0.13
CA ASP A 52 -4.25 -12.59 1.17
C ASP A 52 -3.26 -11.53 0.61
N VAL A 53 -2.25 -11.96 -0.16
CA VAL A 53 -1.29 -11.04 -0.81
C VAL A 53 -2.02 -10.05 -1.72
N PHE A 54 -2.90 -10.52 -2.60
CA PHE A 54 -3.66 -9.64 -3.50
C PHE A 54 -4.64 -8.75 -2.74
N SER A 55 -5.24 -9.25 -1.66
CA SER A 55 -6.12 -8.45 -0.80
C SER A 55 -5.38 -7.29 -0.15
N VAL A 56 -4.16 -7.52 0.35
CA VAL A 56 -3.35 -6.42 0.92
C VAL A 56 -3.02 -5.37 -0.14
N VAL A 57 -2.64 -5.77 -1.36
CA VAL A 57 -2.41 -4.82 -2.46
C VAL A 57 -3.67 -4.02 -2.78
N ALA A 58 -4.82 -4.68 -2.89
CA ALA A 58 -6.10 -4.01 -3.13
C ALA A 58 -6.45 -3.03 -1.98
N GLY A 59 -6.23 -3.44 -0.74
CA GLY A 59 -6.42 -2.57 0.44
C GLY A 59 -5.55 -1.31 0.39
N VAL A 60 -4.28 -1.46 0.00
CA VAL A 60 -3.36 -0.32 -0.20
C VAL A 60 -3.88 0.65 -1.26
N LEU A 61 -4.41 0.14 -2.37
CA LEU A 61 -5.00 0.97 -3.42
C LEU A 61 -6.24 1.75 -2.93
N HIS A 62 -7.11 1.10 -2.16
CA HIS A 62 -8.27 1.75 -1.56
C HIS A 62 -7.88 2.78 -0.50
N ILE A 63 -6.84 2.54 0.30
CA ILE A 63 -6.29 3.54 1.24
C ILE A 63 -5.86 4.80 0.46
N GLY A 64 -5.20 4.65 -0.68
CA GLY A 64 -4.81 5.78 -1.54
C GLY A 64 -5.98 6.62 -2.04
N ASN A 65 -7.18 6.05 -2.11
CA ASN A 65 -8.40 6.71 -2.54
C ASN A 65 -9.18 7.39 -1.40
N ILE A 66 -8.69 7.34 -0.16
CA ILE A 66 -9.33 8.04 0.95
C ILE A 66 -9.13 9.55 0.78
N GLU A 67 -10.20 10.23 0.36
CA GLU A 67 -10.21 11.67 0.20
C GLU A 67 -10.46 12.36 1.55
N LEU A 68 -9.69 13.40 1.82
CA LEU A 68 -9.70 14.16 3.06
C LEU A 68 -10.23 15.57 2.84
N SER A 69 -11.10 16.03 3.76
CA SER A 69 -11.59 17.40 3.81
C SER A 69 -10.76 18.23 4.80
N ASP A 70 -10.69 19.53 4.55
CA ASP A 70 -10.09 20.48 5.46
C ASP A 70 -11.16 21.02 6.41
N GLU A 71 -10.95 20.88 7.69
CA GLU A 71 -11.83 21.40 8.76
C GLU A 71 -11.09 22.42 9.64
N GLY A 72 -10.10 23.10 9.06
CA GLY A 72 -9.26 24.10 9.74
C GLY A 72 -8.21 23.47 10.64
N SER A 73 -8.50 23.29 11.93
CA SER A 73 -7.55 22.70 12.89
C SER A 73 -7.56 21.16 12.90
N SER A 74 -8.49 20.54 12.18
CA SER A 74 -8.67 19.09 12.07
C SER A 74 -8.86 18.66 10.62
N THR A 75 -8.95 17.36 10.40
CA THR A 75 -9.20 16.77 9.09
C THR A 75 -10.43 15.88 9.17
N GLY A 76 -11.37 16.10 8.27
CA GLY A 76 -12.48 15.19 8.01
C GLY A 76 -12.19 14.24 6.86
N VAL A 77 -13.08 13.28 6.67
CA VAL A 77 -13.07 12.37 5.52
C VAL A 77 -14.30 12.67 4.66
N THR A 78 -14.10 12.91 3.37
CA THR A 78 -15.22 13.18 2.45
C THR A 78 -16.13 11.95 2.31
N LYS A 79 -17.33 12.13 1.74
CA LYS A 79 -18.24 11.01 1.49
C LYS A 79 -17.58 9.91 0.63
N ASN A 80 -16.86 10.29 -0.44
CA ASN A 80 -16.15 9.35 -1.29
C ASN A 80 -14.96 8.71 -0.53
N GLY A 81 -14.24 9.51 0.25
CA GLY A 81 -13.15 9.01 1.10
C GLY A 81 -13.63 7.98 2.11
N LYS A 82 -14.85 8.15 2.68
CA LYS A 82 -15.44 7.17 3.59
C LYS A 82 -15.72 5.84 2.90
N VAL A 83 -16.29 5.86 1.70
CA VAL A 83 -16.51 4.64 0.90
C VAL A 83 -15.18 3.93 0.61
N ALA A 84 -14.14 4.68 0.28
CA ALA A 84 -12.81 4.10 0.05
C ALA A 84 -12.24 3.47 1.34
N ALA A 85 -12.42 4.12 2.50
CA ALA A 85 -12.01 3.58 3.79
C ALA A 85 -12.79 2.31 4.19
N GLU A 86 -14.10 2.29 3.94
CA GLU A 86 -14.96 1.11 4.15
C GLU A 86 -14.51 -0.07 3.28
N ASN A 87 -14.21 0.17 2.01
CA ASN A 87 -13.68 -0.86 1.10
C ASN A 87 -12.31 -1.37 1.59
N ALA A 88 -11.40 -0.49 1.98
CA ALA A 88 -10.10 -0.88 2.52
C ALA A 88 -10.27 -1.73 3.80
N ALA A 89 -11.13 -1.30 4.72
CA ALA A 89 -11.42 -1.98 5.96
C ALA A 89 -11.98 -3.39 5.72
N ALA A 90 -12.97 -3.51 4.83
CA ALA A 90 -13.58 -4.80 4.48
C ALA A 90 -12.56 -5.78 3.87
N ILE A 91 -11.69 -5.30 2.98
CA ILE A 91 -10.67 -6.11 2.30
C ILE A 91 -9.57 -6.54 3.27
N LEU A 92 -9.14 -5.63 4.17
CA LEU A 92 -8.05 -5.89 5.12
C LEU A 92 -8.52 -6.57 6.40
N GLY A 93 -9.83 -6.70 6.63
CA GLY A 93 -10.39 -7.24 7.87
C GLY A 93 -10.19 -6.33 9.08
N LEU A 94 -10.21 -5.01 8.87
CA LEU A 94 -10.01 -3.97 9.90
C LEU A 94 -11.31 -3.22 10.19
N ASP A 95 -11.35 -2.51 11.31
CA ASP A 95 -12.41 -1.53 11.56
C ASP A 95 -12.16 -0.25 10.77
N VAL A 96 -13.20 0.30 10.16
CA VAL A 96 -13.10 1.53 9.36
C VAL A 96 -12.70 2.75 10.21
N ASN A 97 -13.17 2.80 11.46
CA ASN A 97 -12.85 3.90 12.36
C ASN A 97 -11.37 3.86 12.76
N ASP A 98 -10.79 2.68 12.93
CA ASP A 98 -9.36 2.52 13.22
C ASP A 98 -8.51 3.05 12.07
N ILE A 99 -8.89 2.78 10.82
CA ILE A 99 -8.19 3.32 9.65
C ILE A 99 -8.30 4.84 9.62
N ILE A 100 -9.52 5.38 9.80
CA ILE A 100 -9.75 6.83 9.78
C ILE A 100 -8.98 7.50 10.93
N GLU A 101 -9.05 6.95 12.14
CA GLU A 101 -8.33 7.49 13.28
C GLU A 101 -6.81 7.48 13.06
N ALA A 102 -6.26 6.39 12.54
CA ALA A 102 -4.82 6.26 12.28
C ALA A 102 -4.29 7.33 11.30
N ILE A 103 -5.11 7.78 10.36
CA ILE A 103 -4.69 8.79 9.37
C ILE A 103 -5.09 10.22 9.73
N THR A 104 -5.99 10.43 10.70
CA THR A 104 -6.49 11.77 11.07
C THR A 104 -6.01 12.23 12.45
N THR A 105 -5.43 11.33 13.24
CA THR A 105 -4.95 11.65 14.58
C THR A 105 -3.53 11.17 14.83
N ARG A 106 -2.86 11.81 15.78
CA ARG A 106 -1.55 11.40 16.27
C ARG A 106 -1.59 11.22 17.78
N ALA A 107 -1.18 10.07 18.26
CA ALA A 107 -0.98 9.83 19.69
C ALA A 107 0.33 10.49 20.15
N MET A 108 0.27 11.26 21.25
CA MET A 108 1.42 11.91 21.87
C MET A 108 1.48 11.54 23.34
N LYS A 109 2.68 11.23 23.83
CA LYS A 109 2.94 11.04 25.24
C LYS A 109 3.36 12.38 25.84
N ILE A 110 2.61 12.87 26.82
CA ILE A 110 2.97 14.09 27.56
C ILE A 110 3.87 13.67 28.72
N PRO A 111 5.05 14.30 28.92
CA PRO A 111 5.90 14.03 30.08
C PRO A 111 5.12 14.20 31.38
N GLY A 112 5.21 13.20 32.27
CA GLY A 112 4.48 13.20 33.55
C GLY A 112 3.05 12.65 33.51
N GLN A 113 2.52 12.27 32.34
CA GLN A 113 1.24 11.60 32.20
C GLN A 113 1.41 10.16 31.73
N THR A 114 0.58 9.25 32.28
CA THR A 114 0.55 7.83 31.88
C THR A 114 -0.28 7.60 30.62
N ASN A 115 -1.22 8.48 30.30
CA ASN A 115 -2.13 8.33 29.19
C ASN A 115 -1.60 9.03 27.92
N LEU A 116 -1.84 8.41 26.78
CA LEU A 116 -1.60 9.01 25.48
C LEU A 116 -2.71 10.03 25.16
N VAL A 117 -2.30 11.23 24.73
CA VAL A 117 -3.23 12.26 24.26
C VAL A 117 -3.29 12.19 22.74
N LYS A 118 -4.50 12.11 22.20
CA LYS A 118 -4.73 12.14 20.76
C LYS A 118 -4.84 13.60 20.30
N LYS A 119 -4.05 13.97 19.30
CA LYS A 119 -4.09 15.28 18.64
C LYS A 119 -4.58 15.10 17.21
N ALA A 120 -5.56 15.90 16.80
CA ALA A 120 -6.00 15.96 15.41
C ALA A 120 -4.86 16.45 14.49
N LEU A 121 -4.80 15.88 13.31
CA LEU A 121 -3.86 16.25 12.24
C LEU A 121 -4.54 17.24 11.30
N THR A 122 -3.75 18.13 10.69
CA THR A 122 -4.21 18.95 9.57
C THR A 122 -4.34 18.08 8.30
N LYS A 123 -5.08 18.56 7.29
CA LYS A 123 -5.28 17.84 6.03
C LYS A 123 -3.97 17.36 5.40
N VAL A 124 -2.95 18.24 5.35
CA VAL A 124 -1.64 17.87 4.79
C VAL A 124 -0.97 16.76 5.61
N GLN A 125 -1.00 16.88 6.93
CA GLN A 125 -0.44 15.84 7.82
C GLN A 125 -1.20 14.52 7.68
N SER A 126 -2.51 14.56 7.53
CA SER A 126 -3.35 13.37 7.33
C SER A 126 -3.08 12.71 5.97
N MET A 127 -2.83 13.48 4.92
CA MET A 127 -2.40 12.94 3.62
C MET A 127 -1.07 12.18 3.76
N HIS A 128 -0.10 12.77 4.45
CA HIS A 128 1.17 12.09 4.72
C HIS A 128 0.99 10.84 5.59
N ALA A 129 0.13 10.88 6.60
CA ALA A 129 -0.17 9.73 7.46
C ALA A 129 -0.84 8.60 6.66
N ARG A 130 -1.80 8.91 5.77
CA ARG A 130 -2.42 7.97 4.85
C ARG A 130 -1.39 7.28 3.97
N ASP A 131 -0.52 8.06 3.33
CA ASP A 131 0.49 7.54 2.42
C ASP A 131 1.58 6.76 3.17
N ALA A 132 1.91 7.15 4.40
CA ALA A 132 2.82 6.40 5.27
C ALA A 132 2.23 5.04 5.68
N LEU A 133 0.92 4.99 6.01
CA LEU A 133 0.22 3.74 6.29
C LEU A 133 0.26 2.80 5.09
N ALA A 134 -0.08 3.29 3.89
CA ALA A 134 -0.03 2.54 2.65
C ALA A 134 1.38 1.97 2.37
N LYS A 135 2.41 2.80 2.52
CA LYS A 135 3.82 2.38 2.36
C LYS A 135 4.21 1.32 3.39
N ALA A 136 3.79 1.47 4.64
CA ALA A 136 4.10 0.50 5.69
C ALA A 136 3.46 -0.87 5.41
N LEU A 137 2.21 -0.90 4.98
CA LEU A 137 1.51 -2.13 4.59
C LEU A 137 2.21 -2.81 3.41
N TYR A 138 2.54 -2.06 2.37
CA TYR A 138 3.23 -2.61 1.20
C TYR A 138 4.64 -3.13 1.55
N SER A 139 5.39 -2.42 2.38
CA SER A 139 6.70 -2.88 2.86
C SER A 139 6.60 -4.19 3.65
N ARG A 140 5.63 -4.31 4.55
CA ARG A 140 5.39 -5.54 5.31
C ARG A 140 4.98 -6.71 4.43
N LEU A 141 4.17 -6.44 3.41
CA LEU A 141 3.80 -7.44 2.41
C LEU A 141 5.03 -7.93 1.64
N PHE A 142 5.91 -7.01 1.22
CA PHE A 142 7.15 -7.35 0.54
C PHE A 142 8.05 -8.23 1.42
N ASP A 143 8.24 -7.83 2.68
CA ASP A 143 9.01 -8.62 3.66
C ASP A 143 8.43 -10.04 3.82
N PHE A 144 7.10 -10.15 3.91
CA PHE A 144 6.42 -11.45 3.99
C PHE A 144 6.67 -12.32 2.76
N ILE A 145 6.59 -11.75 1.56
CA ILE A 145 6.87 -12.46 0.30
C ILE A 145 8.34 -12.91 0.27
N CYS A 146 9.28 -12.05 0.62
CA CYS A 146 10.71 -12.39 0.68
C CYS A 146 11.00 -13.52 1.67
N LEU A 147 10.41 -13.46 2.86
CA LEU A 147 10.55 -14.53 3.85
C LEU A 147 9.98 -15.86 3.37
N THR A 148 8.84 -15.82 2.68
CA THR A 148 8.20 -17.02 2.12
C THR A 148 9.05 -17.62 1.00
N LEU A 149 9.59 -16.77 0.11
CA LEU A 149 10.53 -17.18 -0.93
C LEU A 149 11.77 -17.85 -0.35
N ASN A 150 12.42 -17.20 0.61
CA ASN A 150 13.63 -17.73 1.22
C ASN A 150 13.37 -19.08 1.88
N LYS A 151 12.26 -19.25 2.60
CA LYS A 151 11.87 -20.55 3.17
C LYS A 151 11.64 -21.62 2.12
N SER A 152 11.07 -21.27 0.97
CA SER A 152 10.81 -22.21 -0.12
C SER A 152 12.07 -22.62 -0.87
N LEU A 153 13.08 -21.76 -0.91
CA LEU A 153 14.35 -21.98 -1.61
C LEU A 153 15.44 -22.54 -0.70
N ASP A 154 15.20 -22.61 0.60
CA ASP A 154 16.15 -23.11 1.58
C ASP A 154 16.28 -24.65 1.45
N ALA A 155 17.38 -25.08 0.87
CA ALA A 155 17.73 -26.48 0.70
C ALA A 155 18.56 -27.04 1.87
N GLY A 156 18.76 -26.26 2.95
CA GLY A 156 19.53 -26.70 4.14
C GLY A 156 21.03 -26.89 3.91
N GLY A 157 21.60 -26.28 2.87
CA GLY A 157 23.02 -26.39 2.54
C GLY A 157 23.85 -25.20 3.05
N GLU A 158 25.18 -25.44 3.24
CA GLU A 158 26.12 -24.36 3.60
C GLU A 158 26.39 -23.37 2.45
N LYS A 159 26.04 -23.73 1.22
CA LYS A 159 26.27 -22.92 0.02
C LYS A 159 24.94 -22.36 -0.49
N TYR A 160 24.90 -21.09 -0.80
CA TYR A 160 23.72 -20.43 -1.36
C TYR A 160 24.08 -19.55 -2.56
N ILE A 161 23.12 -19.35 -3.44
CA ILE A 161 23.17 -18.36 -4.52
C ILE A 161 22.22 -17.24 -4.13
N GLY A 162 22.78 -16.05 -3.87
CA GLY A 162 21.99 -14.86 -3.59
C GLY A 162 21.59 -14.15 -4.87
N ILE A 163 20.32 -13.73 -4.97
CA ILE A 163 19.83 -12.84 -6.03
C ILE A 163 19.70 -11.43 -5.45
N LEU A 164 20.54 -10.51 -5.94
CA LEU A 164 20.43 -9.10 -5.60
C LEU A 164 19.63 -8.38 -6.71
N GLY A 165 18.37 -8.06 -6.42
CA GLY A 165 17.58 -7.19 -7.27
C GLY A 165 17.93 -5.72 -7.01
N LYS A 166 18.62 -5.06 -7.94
CA LYS A 166 18.79 -3.61 -7.91
C LYS A 166 17.59 -2.98 -8.60
N PHE A 167 16.63 -2.47 -7.83
CA PHE A 167 15.63 -1.56 -8.38
C PHE A 167 16.36 -0.33 -8.93
N ARG A 168 16.37 -0.19 -10.25
CA ARG A 168 16.80 1.07 -10.86
C ARG A 168 15.69 2.08 -10.56
N GLN A 169 15.89 2.85 -9.51
CA GLN A 169 15.01 3.93 -9.10
C GLN A 169 15.05 5.02 -10.18
N GLY A 170 14.15 4.91 -11.15
CA GLY A 170 13.71 6.03 -11.97
C GLY A 170 12.62 6.77 -11.23
N ILE A 171 12.84 7.11 -9.96
CA ILE A 171 11.98 8.07 -9.26
C ILE A 171 12.51 9.45 -9.66
N PRO A 172 11.67 10.31 -10.29
CA PRO A 172 12.01 11.71 -10.43
C PRO A 172 12.29 12.31 -9.06
N ASP A 173 13.29 13.18 -8.95
CA ASP A 173 13.76 13.85 -7.73
C ASP A 173 12.71 14.66 -6.94
N LYS A 174 11.44 14.53 -7.24
CA LYS A 174 10.32 15.15 -6.53
C LYS A 174 9.92 14.51 -5.21
N TRP A 175 10.51 13.37 -4.83
CA TRP A 175 10.23 12.68 -3.57
C TRP A 175 11.38 12.73 -2.56
N SER A 176 12.48 13.39 -2.90
CA SER A 176 13.56 13.76 -1.99
C SER A 176 13.40 15.22 -1.61
N ALA A 177 12.40 15.54 -0.82
CA ALA A 177 12.30 16.89 -0.25
C ALA A 177 12.12 16.78 1.25
N ASN A 178 13.20 17.17 1.94
CA ASN A 178 13.36 17.74 3.29
C ASN A 178 12.66 17.04 4.44
#